data_afc4c5b9f3f5079f22af57c1d3763eec
#
_entry.id   afc4c5b9f3f5079f22af57c1d3763eec
#
_cell.length_a   1.000
_cell.length_b   1.000
_cell.length_c   1.000
_cell.angle_alpha   90.00
_cell.angle_beta   90.00
_cell.angle_gamma   90.00
#
_symmetry.space_group_name_H-M   'P 1'
#
loop_
_entity.id
_entity.type
_entity.pdbx_description
1 polymer ?
#
loop_
_entity_poly.entity_id
_entity_poly.type
_entity_poly.pdbx_seq_one_letter_code
_entity_poly.pdbx_strand_id
1 'polypeptide(L)'
;MNAEIRDIAIFTTLAAMAATAVMLVPGVAVAWLLARRQFPGKSLVETVVSLPLVMPPVATGLLLLWLFSRRGPVGALLARVGIEVVFTPAAVVIAMAVMGLPLLVRTARAGFEQVTRRYEQIAETLGAGPWRVFSTVTLPLASRNILAGAMLGFSRALGEFGATIVVAGSIPGRTRTLAVGIYTFAETGQDQQAAVLLIISVSIAFVAVLASNRLARQV
;
A
#
# COMPACT_ATOMS: atom_id res chain seq x y z
N MET A 1 -22.62 -6.96 18.32
CA MET A 1 -21.67 -6.13 17.58
C MET A 1 -22.50 -5.11 16.79
N ASN A 2 -22.33 -3.83 17.07
CA ASN A 2 -23.09 -2.78 16.39
C ASN A 2 -22.81 -2.81 14.88
N ALA A 3 -23.83 -2.56 14.06
CA ALA A 3 -23.69 -2.55 12.59
C ALA A 3 -22.53 -1.64 12.13
N GLU A 4 -22.38 -0.47 12.75
CA GLU A 4 -21.30 0.47 12.46
C GLU A 4 -19.90 -0.12 12.67
N ILE A 5 -19.67 -0.84 13.76
CA ILE A 5 -18.36 -1.48 14.05
C ILE A 5 -18.01 -2.51 12.98
N ARG A 6 -18.99 -3.31 12.58
CA ARG A 6 -18.81 -4.30 11.51
C ARG A 6 -18.49 -3.63 10.18
N ASP A 7 -19.22 -2.57 9.84
CA ASP A 7 -19.06 -1.86 8.57
C ASP A 7 -17.68 -1.16 8.50
N ILE A 8 -17.20 -0.58 9.61
CA ILE A 8 -15.84 -0.03 9.72
C ILE A 8 -14.77 -1.12 9.48
N ALA A 9 -14.93 -2.30 10.10
CA ALA A 9 -13.97 -3.38 9.94
C ALA A 9 -13.92 -3.93 8.51
N ILE A 10 -15.09 -4.15 7.89
CA ILE A 10 -15.21 -4.59 6.50
C ILE A 10 -14.64 -3.54 5.56
N PHE A 11 -15.04 -2.28 5.70
CA PHE A 11 -14.55 -1.19 4.86
C PHE A 11 -13.03 -1.07 4.93
N THR A 12 -12.43 -1.10 6.13
CA THR A 12 -10.99 -0.98 6.30
C THR A 12 -10.24 -2.13 5.62
N THR A 13 -10.73 -3.36 5.80
CA THR A 13 -10.12 -4.55 5.18
C THR A 13 -10.20 -4.48 3.66
N LEU A 14 -11.36 -4.14 3.10
CA LEU A 14 -11.55 -3.98 1.66
C LEU A 14 -10.71 -2.84 1.10
N ALA A 15 -10.64 -1.70 1.79
CA ALA A 15 -9.80 -0.56 1.39
C ALA A 15 -8.30 -0.93 1.39
N ALA A 16 -7.83 -1.65 2.41
CA ALA A 16 -6.44 -2.13 2.47
C ALA A 16 -6.13 -3.16 1.38
N MET A 17 -7.06 -4.06 1.07
CA MET A 17 -6.93 -5.00 -0.06
C MET A 17 -6.88 -4.25 -1.40
N ALA A 18 -7.77 -3.29 -1.62
CA ALA A 18 -7.78 -2.46 -2.81
C ALA A 18 -6.48 -1.64 -2.94
N ALA A 19 -6.01 -1.05 -1.85
CA ALA A 19 -4.74 -0.33 -1.81
C ALA A 19 -3.56 -1.25 -2.18
N THR A 20 -3.56 -2.47 -1.66
CA THR A 20 -2.53 -3.48 -1.99
C THR A 20 -2.58 -3.85 -3.47
N ALA A 21 -3.76 -4.07 -4.03
CA ALA A 21 -3.93 -4.37 -5.46
C ALA A 21 -3.47 -3.19 -6.34
N VAL A 22 -3.83 -1.95 -5.97
CA VAL A 22 -3.45 -0.74 -6.72
C VAL A 22 -1.93 -0.52 -6.69
N MET A 23 -1.28 -0.72 -5.54
CA MET A 23 0.18 -0.51 -5.44
C MET A 23 1.00 -1.66 -6.03
N LEU A 24 0.40 -2.86 -6.23
CA LEU A 24 1.15 -4.06 -6.64
C LEU A 24 1.85 -3.88 -7.99
N VAL A 25 1.12 -3.49 -9.02
CA VAL A 25 1.67 -3.34 -10.36
C VAL A 25 2.75 -2.25 -10.43
N PRO A 26 2.50 -0.99 -10.02
CA PRO A 26 3.52 0.04 -10.05
C PRO A 26 4.67 -0.26 -9.10
N GLY A 27 4.42 -0.83 -7.93
CA GLY A 27 5.45 -1.19 -6.95
C GLY A 27 6.40 -2.27 -7.47
N VAL A 28 5.87 -3.32 -8.10
CA VAL A 28 6.69 -4.38 -8.73
C VAL A 28 7.49 -3.83 -9.91
N ALA A 29 6.89 -2.98 -10.73
CA ALA A 29 7.58 -2.35 -11.86
C ALA A 29 8.76 -1.47 -11.39
N VAL A 30 8.53 -0.62 -10.37
CA VAL A 30 9.57 0.21 -9.78
C VAL A 30 10.65 -0.65 -9.11
N ALA A 31 10.26 -1.69 -8.37
CA ALA A 31 11.20 -2.62 -7.73
C ALA A 31 12.11 -3.30 -8.75
N TRP A 32 11.54 -3.81 -9.85
CA TRP A 32 12.30 -4.43 -10.93
C TRP A 32 13.23 -3.43 -11.61
N LEU A 33 12.75 -2.22 -11.92
CA LEU A 33 13.57 -1.16 -12.52
C LEU A 33 14.77 -0.83 -11.64
N LEU A 34 14.55 -0.65 -10.33
CA LEU A 34 15.61 -0.34 -9.37
C LEU A 34 16.58 -1.50 -9.16
N ALA A 35 16.13 -2.76 -9.26
CA ALA A 35 16.98 -3.95 -9.13
C ALA A 35 17.85 -4.18 -10.38
N ARG A 36 17.30 -3.97 -11.58
CA ARG A 36 17.90 -4.44 -12.83
C ARG A 36 18.58 -3.37 -13.67
N ARG A 37 18.22 -2.10 -13.45
CA ARG A 37 18.73 -0.99 -14.28
C ARG A 37 19.60 -0.03 -13.47
N GLN A 38 20.62 0.48 -14.16
CA GLN A 38 21.41 1.63 -13.70
C GLN A 38 21.08 2.79 -14.63
N PHE A 39 20.61 3.89 -14.07
CA PHE A 39 20.22 5.08 -14.83
C PHE A 39 20.49 6.35 -14.00
N PRO A 40 20.74 7.50 -14.63
CA PRO A 40 20.87 8.75 -13.92
C PRO A 40 19.56 9.08 -13.19
N GLY A 41 19.65 9.48 -11.90
CA GLY A 41 18.47 9.73 -11.07
C GLY A 41 17.90 8.52 -10.33
N LYS A 42 18.51 7.33 -10.41
CA LYS A 42 18.08 6.14 -9.65
C LYS A 42 17.96 6.43 -8.16
N SER A 43 18.95 7.09 -7.55
CA SER A 43 18.93 7.48 -6.14
C SER A 43 17.76 8.42 -5.81
N LEU A 44 17.40 9.32 -6.72
CA LEU A 44 16.24 10.20 -6.54
C LEU A 44 14.93 9.39 -6.50
N VAL A 45 14.76 8.43 -7.42
CA VAL A 45 13.59 7.54 -7.42
C VAL A 45 13.51 6.73 -6.14
N GLU A 46 14.63 6.16 -5.68
CA GLU A 46 14.73 5.42 -4.42
C GLU A 46 14.34 6.30 -3.22
N THR A 47 14.80 7.54 -3.21
CA THR A 47 14.49 8.52 -2.17
C THR A 47 13.00 8.87 -2.18
N VAL A 48 12.44 9.23 -3.33
CA VAL A 48 11.02 9.61 -3.48
C VAL A 48 10.11 8.45 -3.05
N VAL A 49 10.39 7.23 -3.50
CA VAL A 49 9.63 6.04 -3.09
C VAL A 49 9.70 5.81 -1.58
N SER A 50 10.83 6.15 -0.95
CA SER A 50 11.03 5.91 0.49
C SER A 50 10.51 7.05 1.37
N LEU A 51 10.22 8.23 0.82
CA LEU A 51 9.75 9.41 1.58
C LEU A 51 8.57 9.12 2.52
N PRO A 52 7.51 8.39 2.10
CA PRO A 52 6.37 8.12 2.97
C PRO A 52 6.69 7.33 4.24
N LEU A 53 7.83 6.61 4.29
CA LEU A 53 8.27 5.92 5.51
C LEU A 53 8.92 6.85 6.54
N VAL A 54 9.51 7.94 6.08
CA VAL A 54 10.28 8.86 6.94
C VAL A 54 9.47 10.08 7.32
N MET A 55 8.61 10.53 6.40
CA MET A 55 7.73 11.68 6.65
C MET A 55 6.66 11.34 7.69
N PRO A 56 6.26 12.32 8.54
CA PRO A 56 5.06 12.17 9.34
C PRO A 56 3.84 11.83 8.46
N PRO A 57 3.02 10.82 8.81
CA PRO A 57 1.87 10.42 7.99
C PRO A 57 0.89 11.57 7.69
N VAL A 58 0.71 12.49 8.65
CA VAL A 58 -0.11 13.70 8.47
C VAL A 58 0.45 14.58 7.36
N ALA A 59 1.77 14.74 7.26
CA ALA A 59 2.40 15.53 6.20
C ALA A 59 2.19 14.87 4.82
N THR A 60 2.28 13.56 4.74
CA THR A 60 1.93 12.82 3.51
C THR A 60 0.46 13.03 3.14
N GLY A 61 -0.45 13.01 4.14
CA GLY A 61 -1.87 13.32 3.94
C GLY A 61 -2.11 14.73 3.40
N LEU A 62 -1.40 15.73 3.92
CA LEU A 62 -1.48 17.11 3.42
C LEU A 62 -0.99 17.25 1.98
N LEU A 63 0.10 16.55 1.62
CA LEU A 63 0.57 16.51 0.23
C LEU A 63 -0.47 15.88 -0.71
N LEU A 64 -1.09 14.78 -0.30
CA LEU A 64 -2.15 14.13 -1.06
C LEU A 64 -3.38 15.04 -1.17
N LEU A 65 -3.78 15.70 -0.07
CA LEU A 65 -4.87 16.66 -0.07
C LEU A 65 -4.62 17.81 -1.05
N TRP A 66 -3.40 18.39 -1.01
CA TRP A 66 -3.01 19.43 -1.93
C TRP A 66 -3.02 18.94 -3.39
N LEU A 67 -2.47 17.75 -3.65
CA LEU A 67 -2.36 17.16 -4.98
C LEU A 67 -3.72 16.85 -5.60
N PHE A 68 -4.65 16.29 -4.82
CA PHE A 68 -5.96 15.81 -5.27
C PHE A 68 -7.12 16.79 -5.00
N SER A 69 -6.88 17.94 -4.35
CA SER A 69 -7.90 18.98 -4.18
C SER A 69 -8.36 19.53 -5.54
N ARG A 70 -9.56 20.09 -5.62
CA ARG A 70 -10.10 20.71 -6.86
C ARG A 70 -9.19 21.73 -7.50
N ARG A 71 -8.35 22.41 -6.71
CA ARG A 71 -7.36 23.41 -7.16
C ARG A 71 -5.96 22.82 -7.32
N GLY A 72 -5.75 21.57 -6.93
CA GLY A 72 -4.48 20.87 -7.04
C GLY A 72 -4.18 20.38 -8.47
N PRO A 73 -2.91 20.07 -8.77
CA PRO A 73 -2.49 19.75 -10.14
C PRO A 73 -3.18 18.49 -10.70
N VAL A 74 -3.42 17.48 -9.88
CA VAL A 74 -4.12 16.24 -10.30
C VAL A 74 -5.63 16.40 -10.13
N GLY A 75 -6.08 16.94 -9.00
CA GLY A 75 -7.50 17.12 -8.73
C GLY A 75 -8.21 18.03 -9.74
N ALA A 76 -7.56 19.09 -10.22
CA ALA A 76 -8.11 19.95 -11.26
C ALA A 76 -8.32 19.22 -12.60
N LEU A 77 -7.43 18.27 -12.94
CA LEU A 77 -7.60 17.42 -14.14
C LEU A 77 -8.74 16.42 -13.97
N LEU A 78 -8.82 15.77 -12.81
CA LEU A 78 -9.89 14.80 -12.49
C LEU A 78 -11.26 15.48 -12.42
N ALA A 79 -11.33 16.71 -11.89
CA ALA A 79 -12.56 17.49 -11.81
C ALA A 79 -13.16 17.81 -13.19
N ARG A 80 -12.33 17.91 -14.24
CA ARG A 80 -12.83 18.12 -15.63
C ARG A 80 -13.63 16.94 -16.16
N VAL A 81 -13.39 15.74 -15.64
CA VAL A 81 -14.12 14.51 -15.99
C VAL A 81 -15.10 14.09 -14.88
N GLY A 82 -15.40 15.01 -13.95
CA GLY A 82 -16.36 14.78 -12.88
C GLY A 82 -15.89 13.86 -11.74
N ILE A 83 -14.59 13.59 -11.63
CA ILE A 83 -14.03 12.72 -10.59
C ILE A 83 -13.49 13.58 -9.44
N GLU A 84 -14.02 13.34 -8.23
CA GLU A 84 -13.52 13.91 -6.98
C GLU A 84 -12.91 12.80 -6.12
N VAL A 85 -11.70 13.02 -5.63
CA VAL A 85 -10.97 12.03 -4.81
C VAL A 85 -11.08 12.36 -3.33
N VAL A 86 -10.89 13.62 -2.96
CA VAL A 86 -10.82 14.06 -1.55
C VAL A 86 -12.16 13.78 -0.84
N PHE A 87 -12.09 13.31 0.42
CA PHE A 87 -13.23 12.89 1.24
C PHE A 87 -14.07 11.75 0.66
N THR A 88 -13.44 10.88 -0.13
CA THR A 88 -14.07 9.67 -0.69
C THR A 88 -13.34 8.40 -0.28
N PRO A 89 -13.95 7.21 -0.46
CA PRO A 89 -13.27 5.93 -0.29
C PRO A 89 -11.99 5.79 -1.15
N ALA A 90 -11.96 6.42 -2.32
CA ALA A 90 -10.77 6.43 -3.17
C ALA A 90 -9.58 7.15 -2.49
N ALA A 91 -9.82 8.22 -1.74
CA ALA A 91 -8.77 8.90 -0.98
C ALA A 91 -8.18 7.99 0.10
N VAL A 92 -9.01 7.17 0.77
CA VAL A 92 -8.55 6.16 1.73
C VAL A 92 -7.61 5.16 1.06
N VAL A 93 -8.04 4.60 -0.08
CA VAL A 93 -7.25 3.61 -0.85
C VAL A 93 -5.92 4.21 -1.32
N ILE A 94 -5.92 5.45 -1.82
CA ILE A 94 -4.71 6.15 -2.28
C ILE A 94 -3.76 6.40 -1.11
N ALA A 95 -4.25 6.91 0.03
CA ALA A 95 -3.44 7.15 1.21
C ALA A 95 -2.78 5.85 1.70
N MET A 96 -3.57 4.78 1.84
CA MET A 96 -3.09 3.45 2.23
C MET A 96 -2.06 2.91 1.25
N ALA A 97 -2.29 3.05 -0.06
CA ALA A 97 -1.37 2.57 -1.10
C ALA A 97 -0.03 3.32 -1.06
N VAL A 98 -0.05 4.66 -0.94
CA VAL A 98 1.15 5.48 -0.85
C VAL A 98 1.98 5.12 0.39
N MET A 99 1.33 4.89 1.53
CA MET A 99 2.02 4.53 2.77
C MET A 99 2.55 3.08 2.78
N GLY A 100 1.91 2.16 2.05
CA GLY A 100 2.34 0.76 1.90
C GLY A 100 3.38 0.52 0.82
N LEU A 101 3.39 1.36 -0.23
CA LEU A 101 4.22 1.22 -1.42
C LEU A 101 5.72 1.03 -1.14
N PRO A 102 6.37 1.79 -0.26
CA PRO A 102 7.80 1.65 0.01
C PRO A 102 8.19 0.27 0.53
N LEU A 103 7.35 -0.35 1.36
CA LEU A 103 7.59 -1.68 1.91
C LEU A 103 7.52 -2.76 0.83
N LEU A 104 6.51 -2.65 -0.05
CA LEU A 104 6.41 -3.52 -1.24
C LEU A 104 7.64 -3.37 -2.14
N VAL A 105 8.01 -2.13 -2.49
CA VAL A 105 9.13 -1.88 -3.42
C VAL A 105 10.45 -2.40 -2.86
N ARG A 106 10.76 -2.13 -1.59
CA ARG A 106 12.01 -2.58 -0.97
C ARG A 106 12.10 -4.10 -0.91
N THR A 107 11.03 -4.78 -0.51
CA THR A 107 11.02 -6.24 -0.37
C THR A 107 11.04 -6.92 -1.75
N ALA A 108 10.24 -6.46 -2.70
CA ALA A 108 10.22 -6.97 -4.06
C ALA A 108 11.58 -6.74 -4.77
N ARG A 109 12.21 -5.57 -4.57
CA ARG A 109 13.55 -5.28 -5.09
C ARG A 109 14.58 -6.28 -4.59
N ALA A 110 14.62 -6.55 -3.29
CA ALA A 110 15.52 -7.56 -2.73
C ALA A 110 15.29 -8.94 -3.39
N GLY A 111 14.01 -9.30 -3.65
CA GLY A 111 13.69 -10.51 -4.41
C GLY A 111 14.26 -10.52 -5.81
N PHE A 112 14.09 -9.44 -6.57
CA PHE A 112 14.67 -9.33 -7.90
C PHE A 112 16.22 -9.35 -7.90
N GLU A 113 16.86 -8.74 -6.91
CA GLU A 113 18.33 -8.74 -6.77
C GLU A 113 18.89 -10.14 -6.47
N GLN A 114 18.13 -11.01 -5.80
CA GLN A 114 18.50 -12.40 -5.53
C GLN A 114 18.38 -13.31 -6.76
N VAL A 115 17.61 -12.96 -7.76
CA VAL A 115 17.50 -13.75 -9.00
C VAL A 115 18.82 -13.66 -9.77
N THR A 116 19.51 -14.79 -9.89
CA THR A 116 20.79 -14.91 -10.58
C THR A 116 20.61 -14.62 -12.07
N ARG A 117 21.35 -13.64 -12.61
CA ARG A 117 21.31 -13.26 -14.03
C ARG A 117 21.60 -14.42 -14.99
N ARG A 118 22.29 -15.44 -14.53
CA ARG A 118 22.57 -16.63 -15.33
C ARG A 118 21.30 -17.33 -15.85
N TYR A 119 20.23 -17.37 -15.06
CA TYR A 119 18.98 -17.96 -15.50
C TYR A 119 18.31 -17.16 -16.63
N GLU A 120 18.40 -15.83 -16.53
CA GLU A 120 17.90 -14.93 -17.57
C GLU A 120 18.70 -15.10 -18.87
N GLN A 121 20.03 -15.15 -18.79
CA GLN A 121 20.92 -15.36 -19.93
C GLN A 121 20.70 -16.72 -20.62
N ILE A 122 20.49 -17.80 -19.85
CA ILE A 122 20.16 -19.12 -20.42
C ILE A 122 18.85 -19.05 -21.21
N ALA A 123 17.81 -18.40 -20.67
CA ALA A 123 16.56 -18.24 -21.39
C ALA A 123 16.73 -17.41 -22.67
N GLU A 124 17.55 -16.37 -22.64
CA GLU A 124 17.88 -15.55 -23.83
C GLU A 124 18.62 -16.35 -24.90
N THR A 125 19.59 -17.21 -24.51
CA THR A 125 20.29 -18.08 -25.47
C THR A 125 19.37 -19.13 -26.13
N LEU A 126 18.27 -19.48 -25.44
CA LEU A 126 17.20 -20.34 -26.00
C LEU A 126 16.19 -19.56 -26.84
N GLY A 127 16.44 -18.27 -27.14
CA GLY A 127 15.58 -17.45 -27.99
C GLY A 127 14.42 -16.78 -27.27
N ALA A 128 14.39 -16.74 -25.92
CA ALA A 128 13.35 -16.04 -25.21
C ALA A 128 13.56 -14.51 -25.27
N GLY A 129 12.57 -13.76 -25.72
CA GLY A 129 12.60 -12.31 -25.72
C GLY A 129 12.49 -11.75 -24.28
N PRO A 130 12.80 -10.45 -24.06
CA PRO A 130 12.88 -9.84 -22.72
C PRO A 130 11.61 -9.98 -21.88
N TRP A 131 10.44 -9.84 -22.47
CA TRP A 131 9.17 -10.01 -21.78
C TRP A 131 8.92 -11.46 -21.34
N ARG A 132 9.30 -12.41 -22.20
CA ARG A 132 9.20 -13.84 -21.88
C ARG A 132 10.15 -14.22 -20.75
N VAL A 133 11.41 -13.75 -20.78
CA VAL A 133 12.36 -13.92 -19.68
C VAL A 133 11.81 -13.35 -18.39
N PHE A 134 11.28 -12.11 -18.41
CA PHE A 134 10.68 -11.49 -17.23
C PHE A 134 9.52 -12.33 -16.65
N SER A 135 8.56 -12.72 -17.50
CA SER A 135 7.34 -13.39 -17.03
C SER A 135 7.54 -14.85 -16.64
N THR A 136 8.50 -15.57 -17.25
CA THR A 136 8.71 -17.00 -17.03
C THR A 136 9.89 -17.34 -16.12
N VAL A 137 10.84 -16.42 -15.92
CA VAL A 137 12.02 -16.62 -15.10
C VAL A 137 12.09 -15.64 -13.94
N THR A 138 12.21 -14.34 -14.25
CA THR A 138 12.50 -13.32 -13.25
C THR A 138 11.35 -13.13 -12.24
N LEU A 139 10.13 -12.95 -12.74
CA LEU A 139 8.95 -12.72 -11.91
C LEU A 139 8.59 -13.94 -11.04
N PRO A 140 8.56 -15.18 -11.54
CA PRO A 140 8.29 -16.36 -10.71
C PRO A 140 9.35 -16.58 -9.61
N LEU A 141 10.62 -16.38 -9.92
CA LEU A 141 11.69 -16.52 -8.93
C LEU A 141 11.67 -15.43 -7.84
N ALA A 142 11.21 -14.21 -8.18
CA ALA A 142 11.03 -13.12 -7.22
C ALA A 142 9.67 -13.13 -6.52
N SER A 143 8.74 -13.99 -6.94
CA SER A 143 7.32 -13.94 -6.53
C SER A 143 7.11 -14.02 -5.01
N ARG A 144 7.92 -14.78 -4.31
CA ARG A 144 7.85 -14.94 -2.86
C ARG A 144 8.13 -13.62 -2.14
N ASN A 145 9.17 -12.90 -2.57
CA ASN A 145 9.51 -11.60 -2.00
C ASN A 145 8.47 -10.53 -2.38
N ILE A 146 7.91 -10.62 -3.59
CA ILE A 146 6.81 -9.75 -4.01
C ILE A 146 5.59 -9.98 -3.12
N LEU A 147 5.22 -11.23 -2.88
CA LEU A 147 4.09 -11.58 -2.00
C LEU A 147 4.35 -11.12 -0.56
N ALA A 148 5.55 -11.37 -0.02
CA ALA A 148 5.96 -10.89 1.30
C ALA A 148 5.88 -9.35 1.39
N GLY A 149 6.36 -8.64 0.36
CA GLY A 149 6.26 -7.19 0.26
C GLY A 149 4.83 -6.69 0.19
N ALA A 150 3.96 -7.37 -0.57
CA ALA A 150 2.53 -7.04 -0.64
C ALA A 150 1.84 -7.21 0.71
N MET A 151 2.16 -8.26 1.46
CA MET A 151 1.63 -8.48 2.80
C MET A 151 2.12 -7.45 3.82
N LEU A 152 3.39 -7.05 3.76
CA LEU A 152 3.92 -5.97 4.58
C LEU A 152 3.24 -4.64 4.25
N GLY A 153 3.06 -4.34 2.96
CA GLY A 153 2.32 -3.17 2.51
C GLY A 153 0.85 -3.17 2.96
N PHE A 154 0.18 -4.32 2.87
CA PHE A 154 -1.18 -4.52 3.38
C PHE A 154 -1.27 -4.27 4.90
N SER A 155 -0.35 -4.86 5.68
CA SER A 155 -0.31 -4.67 7.13
C SER A 155 -0.08 -3.20 7.51
N ARG A 156 0.78 -2.50 6.75
CA ARG A 156 1.01 -1.06 6.92
C ARG A 156 -0.24 -0.24 6.58
N ALA A 157 -0.95 -0.63 5.52
CA ALA A 157 -2.19 0.02 5.09
C ALA A 157 -3.31 -0.12 6.11
N LEU A 158 -3.48 -1.29 6.72
CA LEU A 158 -4.49 -1.53 7.78
C LEU A 158 -4.35 -0.58 8.98
N GLY A 159 -3.12 -0.28 9.38
CA GLY A 159 -2.83 0.63 10.50
C GLY A 159 -2.73 2.10 10.10
N GLU A 160 -3.10 2.48 8.88
CA GLU A 160 -2.96 3.87 8.44
C GLU A 160 -4.03 4.76 9.04
N PHE A 161 -3.56 5.83 9.69
CA PHE A 161 -4.38 6.84 10.35
C PHE A 161 -4.09 8.25 9.82
N GLY A 162 -2.83 8.69 9.92
CA GLY A 162 -2.45 10.09 9.76
C GLY A 162 -2.71 10.66 8.37
N ALA A 163 -2.35 9.92 7.32
CA ALA A 163 -2.64 10.35 5.95
C ALA A 163 -4.13 10.24 5.64
N THR A 164 -4.78 9.18 6.12
CA THR A 164 -6.20 8.92 5.86
C THR A 164 -7.09 9.99 6.49
N ILE A 165 -6.86 10.36 7.76
CA ILE A 165 -7.72 11.36 8.45
C ILE A 165 -7.65 12.72 7.75
N VAL A 166 -6.49 13.09 7.19
CA VAL A 166 -6.30 14.38 6.50
C VAL A 166 -6.96 14.40 5.12
N VAL A 167 -6.76 13.35 4.30
CA VAL A 167 -7.23 13.38 2.90
C VAL A 167 -8.66 12.88 2.73
N ALA A 168 -9.13 12.00 3.62
CA ALA A 168 -10.44 11.36 3.52
C ALA A 168 -11.40 11.71 4.67
N GLY A 169 -10.88 12.23 5.79
CA GLY A 169 -11.67 12.57 6.98
C GLY A 169 -12.20 11.35 7.74
N SER A 170 -13.16 11.57 8.63
CA SER A 170 -13.86 10.55 9.42
C SER A 170 -15.36 10.57 9.14
N ILE A 171 -15.78 10.17 7.95
CA ILE A 171 -17.20 10.19 7.55
C ILE A 171 -17.80 8.82 7.85
N PRO A 172 -18.79 8.73 8.80
CA PRO A 172 -19.45 7.46 9.13
C PRO A 172 -20.04 6.78 7.90
N GLY A 173 -19.87 5.46 7.79
CA GLY A 173 -20.36 4.66 6.68
C GLY A 173 -19.68 4.92 5.33
N ARG A 174 -18.66 5.79 5.26
CA ARG A 174 -18.03 6.17 3.99
C ARG A 174 -16.51 6.12 3.99
N THR A 175 -15.83 6.79 4.94
CA THR A 175 -14.36 6.90 4.95
C THR A 175 -13.74 6.56 6.30
N ARG A 176 -14.54 6.27 7.34
CA ARG A 176 -14.05 5.94 8.67
C ARG A 176 -13.40 4.57 8.66
N THR A 177 -12.07 4.53 8.82
CA THR A 177 -11.29 3.29 8.96
C THR A 177 -11.22 2.84 10.42
N LEU A 178 -10.69 1.62 10.69
CA LEU A 178 -10.46 1.13 12.06
C LEU A 178 -9.64 2.11 12.89
N ALA A 179 -8.49 2.56 12.37
CA ALA A 179 -7.61 3.48 13.10
C ALA A 179 -8.30 4.84 13.37
N VAL A 180 -9.00 5.38 12.37
CA VAL A 180 -9.77 6.62 12.52
C VAL A 180 -10.96 6.43 13.47
N GLY A 181 -11.65 5.28 13.42
CA GLY A 181 -12.75 4.95 14.29
C GLY A 181 -12.34 4.83 15.76
N ILE A 182 -11.23 4.12 16.03
CA ILE A 182 -10.65 4.00 17.39
C ILE A 182 -10.38 5.39 17.96
N TYR A 183 -9.69 6.24 17.19
CA TYR A 183 -9.37 7.60 17.58
C TYR A 183 -10.65 8.43 17.87
N THR A 184 -11.59 8.43 16.94
CA THR A 184 -12.82 9.22 17.04
C THR A 184 -13.68 8.78 18.25
N PHE A 185 -13.82 7.47 18.48
CA PHE A 185 -14.60 6.96 19.62
C PHE A 185 -13.92 7.25 20.97
N ALA A 186 -12.59 7.16 21.02
CA ALA A 186 -11.84 7.53 22.22
C ALA A 186 -11.98 9.04 22.54
N GLU A 187 -11.86 9.92 21.53
CA GLU A 187 -12.04 11.36 21.74
C GLU A 187 -13.47 11.75 22.19
N THR A 188 -14.46 10.99 21.75
CA THR A 188 -15.86 11.27 22.09
C THR A 188 -16.35 10.55 23.35
N GLY A 189 -15.45 9.90 24.12
CA GLY A 189 -15.79 9.20 25.36
C GLY A 189 -16.56 7.89 25.14
N GLN A 190 -16.51 7.33 23.96
CA GLN A 190 -17.17 6.06 23.62
C GLN A 190 -16.17 4.88 23.77
N ASP A 191 -15.56 4.77 24.95
CA ASP A 191 -14.45 3.87 25.24
C ASP A 191 -14.74 2.40 24.94
N GLN A 192 -15.98 1.95 25.19
CA GLN A 192 -16.40 0.58 24.88
C GLN A 192 -16.34 0.27 23.38
N GLN A 193 -16.74 1.22 22.54
CA GLN A 193 -16.70 1.05 21.07
C GLN A 193 -15.26 1.13 20.56
N ALA A 194 -14.45 2.03 21.12
CA ALA A 194 -13.03 2.12 20.82
C ALA A 194 -12.30 0.82 21.17
N ALA A 195 -12.57 0.24 22.35
CA ALA A 195 -11.99 -1.02 22.79
C ALA A 195 -12.35 -2.20 21.87
N VAL A 196 -13.60 -2.28 21.40
CA VAL A 196 -14.03 -3.34 20.46
C VAL A 196 -13.31 -3.19 19.13
N LEU A 197 -13.20 -1.98 18.57
CA LEU A 197 -12.46 -1.74 17.33
C LEU A 197 -10.96 -2.04 17.50
N LEU A 198 -10.37 -1.73 18.66
CA LEU A 198 -8.99 -2.06 18.99
C LEU A 198 -8.76 -3.58 18.95
N ILE A 199 -9.62 -4.36 19.60
CA ILE A 199 -9.52 -5.82 19.61
C ILE A 199 -9.63 -6.38 18.18
N ILE A 200 -10.57 -5.87 17.39
CA ILE A 200 -10.73 -6.26 15.97
C ILE A 200 -9.47 -5.92 15.17
N SER A 201 -8.93 -4.71 15.35
CA SER A 201 -7.72 -4.26 14.66
C SER A 201 -6.51 -5.14 14.99
N VAL A 202 -6.31 -5.43 16.28
CA VAL A 202 -5.22 -6.33 16.76
C VAL A 202 -5.40 -7.73 16.17
N SER A 203 -6.63 -8.26 16.15
CA SER A 203 -6.90 -9.59 15.60
C SER A 203 -6.60 -9.68 14.11
N ILE A 204 -7.03 -8.68 13.33
CA ILE A 204 -6.74 -8.62 11.88
C ILE A 204 -5.23 -8.48 11.64
N ALA A 205 -4.56 -7.59 12.36
CA ALA A 205 -3.12 -7.39 12.25
C ALA A 205 -2.34 -8.66 12.61
N PHE A 206 -2.73 -9.35 13.69
CA PHE A 206 -2.13 -10.61 14.10
C PHE A 206 -2.25 -11.68 13.02
N VAL A 207 -3.44 -11.87 12.45
CA VAL A 207 -3.68 -12.83 11.37
C VAL A 207 -2.86 -12.47 10.13
N ALA A 208 -2.81 -11.19 9.75
CA ALA A 208 -2.04 -10.72 8.60
C ALA A 208 -0.53 -10.98 8.76
N VAL A 209 0.04 -10.66 9.93
CA VAL A 209 1.46 -10.91 10.23
C VAL A 209 1.77 -12.40 10.32
N LEU A 210 0.88 -13.19 10.94
CA LEU A 210 1.06 -14.64 11.02
C LEU A 210 1.05 -15.29 9.62
N ALA A 211 0.13 -14.88 8.76
CA ALA A 211 0.06 -15.34 7.38
C ALA A 211 1.34 -14.94 6.60
N SER A 212 1.82 -13.70 6.77
CA SER A 212 3.07 -13.22 6.18
C SER A 212 4.26 -14.09 6.60
N ASN A 213 4.40 -14.35 7.90
CA ASN A 213 5.50 -15.14 8.43
C ASN A 213 5.46 -16.61 7.97
N ARG A 214 4.28 -17.21 7.81
CA ARG A 214 4.15 -18.58 7.29
C ARG A 214 4.58 -18.65 5.82
N LEU A 215 4.16 -17.69 5.01
CA LEU A 215 4.56 -17.64 3.60
C LEU A 215 6.07 -17.40 3.43
N ALA A 216 6.68 -16.61 4.32
CA ALA A 216 8.13 -16.38 4.32
C ALA A 216 8.94 -17.61 4.76
N ARG A 217 8.38 -18.49 5.62
CA ARG A 217 9.08 -19.69 6.14
C ARG A 217 8.99 -20.92 5.22
N GLN A 218 8.08 -20.94 4.26
CA GLN A 218 7.97 -22.04 3.28
C GLN A 218 9.04 -21.94 2.15
N VAL A 219 10.06 -21.20 2.41
CA VAL A 219 11.29 -21.01 1.66
C VAL A 219 12.47 -21.62 2.43
#